data_9db6f75b0d5d54888d45eedcccc893db
#
_entry.id   9db6f75b0d5d54888d45eedcccc893db
#
_cell.length_a   1.000
_cell.length_b   1.000
_cell.length_c   1.000
_cell.angle_alpha   90.00
_cell.angle_beta   90.00
_cell.angle_gamma   90.00
#
_symmetry.space_group_name_H-M   'P 1'
#
loop_
_entity.id
_entity.type
_entity.pdbx_description
1 polymer ?
#
loop_
_entity_poly.entity_id
_entity_poly.type
_entity_poly.pdbx_seq_one_letter_code
_entity_poly.pdbx_strand_id
1 'polypeptide(L)'
;MRAFLPAKADWSAATPRDVVAGLTVAVVALPLALGFGVASGLGAAAGLATAIVAGTLAAVFGGSSLQVSGPTGAMTVVLVPIVAAFGPGGVLTVGLLAGVLLLALAVARAGRYMRYVPAPVVEGFTLGIAAVIALQQIPAALGVPTPDGHNVVVNAVRAFGSGPALPAVALAGGVVVVMLAGARWKPAIPFSLLAVAAGTAVAEIWSLPVPRIGALPALLPAPSLSFLDLDALWSLLPPAVAVAALAALESLLSATVADGMSVNQRHDPDRELFGQGIANVITPLFGGVPATAAIARTAVNVRSGATSRLAALVHAVTLAVIMLAAAPVVGRVPLAVLAGVLLATAVRMVEVGSVRVLMRANRSDAVVLTLTAVATLALDLVTAVIVGLVVAGALALRAVARSARIDEEPLEPGDHTLEEHELLAQHIVAYRLDGPLFFAAAHRFLLELTEIAAVSVVILRMSRVSTMDGTGVLVLRDAVERLEHRGVTVLLSGVREEHRRQLETHGVRTFASTPEAIEHARDLLRRNGTLP
;
A
#
# COMPACT_ATOMS: atom_id res chain seq x y z
N MET A 1 8.42 3.22 -24.95
CA MET A 1 9.81 3.37 -24.44
C MET A 1 10.24 4.83 -24.30
N ARG A 2 9.99 5.75 -25.24
CA ARG A 2 10.39 7.18 -25.08
C ARG A 2 9.81 7.87 -23.84
N ALA A 3 8.64 7.47 -23.36
CA ALA A 3 7.98 8.02 -22.16
C ALA A 3 8.72 7.72 -20.85
N PHE A 4 9.58 6.70 -20.81
CA PHE A 4 10.33 6.31 -19.61
C PHE A 4 11.73 6.97 -19.53
N LEU A 5 12.19 7.61 -20.60
CA LEU A 5 13.51 8.24 -20.64
C LEU A 5 13.45 9.67 -20.06
N PRO A 6 14.54 10.11 -19.38
CA PRO A 6 14.60 11.46 -18.84
C PRO A 6 14.52 12.50 -19.95
N ALA A 7 13.70 13.51 -19.76
CA ALA A 7 13.53 14.64 -20.67
C ALA A 7 14.11 15.94 -20.09
N LYS A 8 14.45 16.91 -20.94
CA LYS A 8 14.91 18.23 -20.48
C LYS A 8 13.88 18.92 -19.58
N ALA A 9 12.59 18.70 -19.84
CA ALA A 9 11.51 19.23 -19.02
C ALA A 9 11.52 18.76 -17.57
N ASP A 10 12.06 17.57 -17.29
CA ASP A 10 12.16 17.01 -15.93
C ASP A 10 13.09 17.83 -15.01
N TRP A 11 13.96 18.65 -15.60
CA TRP A 11 14.98 19.46 -14.91
C TRP A 11 14.70 20.96 -14.97
N SER A 12 13.67 21.38 -15.72
CA SER A 12 13.38 22.81 -15.95
C SER A 12 12.93 23.56 -14.70
N ALA A 13 12.41 22.86 -13.69
CA ALA A 13 11.97 23.41 -12.40
C ALA A 13 13.10 23.47 -11.35
N ALA A 14 14.35 23.12 -11.71
CA ALA A 14 15.47 23.08 -10.78
C ALA A 14 15.79 24.47 -10.20
N THR A 15 15.90 24.56 -8.89
CA THR A 15 16.16 25.80 -8.15
C THR A 15 17.29 25.62 -7.14
N PRO A 16 17.95 26.70 -6.66
CA PRO A 16 18.92 26.60 -5.57
C PRO A 16 18.33 25.99 -4.28
N ARG A 17 17.00 26.06 -4.09
CA ARG A 17 16.30 25.43 -2.96
C ARG A 17 16.41 23.90 -3.01
N ASP A 18 16.48 23.32 -4.20
CA ASP A 18 16.66 21.87 -4.37
C ASP A 18 18.01 21.40 -3.84
N VAL A 19 19.05 22.23 -3.95
CA VAL A 19 20.37 21.91 -3.39
C VAL A 19 20.29 21.86 -1.86
N VAL A 20 19.66 22.85 -1.24
CA VAL A 20 19.48 22.90 0.22
C VAL A 20 18.61 21.73 0.69
N ALA A 21 17.53 21.43 -0.03
CA ALA A 21 16.67 20.30 0.27
C ALA A 21 17.44 18.97 0.18
N GLY A 22 18.19 18.76 -0.90
CA GLY A 22 19.01 17.57 -1.09
C GLY A 22 20.07 17.37 0.00
N LEU A 23 20.76 18.43 0.40
CA LEU A 23 21.69 18.41 1.53
C LEU A 23 20.98 18.04 2.84
N THR A 24 19.83 18.65 3.11
CA THR A 24 19.03 18.35 4.31
C THR A 24 18.60 16.89 4.33
N VAL A 25 18.13 16.37 3.20
CA VAL A 25 17.73 14.95 3.09
C VAL A 25 18.94 14.03 3.27
N ALA A 26 20.10 14.35 2.71
CA ALA A 26 21.32 13.54 2.86
C ALA A 26 21.72 13.39 4.33
N VAL A 27 21.65 14.49 5.08
CA VAL A 27 21.94 14.51 6.52
C VAL A 27 21.00 13.60 7.32
N VAL A 28 19.72 13.58 6.98
CA VAL A 28 18.72 12.69 7.62
C VAL A 28 18.86 11.24 7.15
N ALA A 29 19.17 11.06 5.87
CA ALA A 29 19.22 9.74 5.24
C ALA A 29 20.48 8.95 5.56
N LEU A 30 21.61 9.61 5.85
CA LEU A 30 22.88 8.94 6.15
C LEU A 30 22.76 7.91 7.28
N PRO A 31 22.30 8.26 8.50
CA PRO A 31 22.14 7.30 9.57
C PRO A 31 21.18 6.15 9.24
N LEU A 32 20.11 6.45 8.49
CA LEU A 32 19.13 5.46 8.08
C LEU A 32 19.71 4.49 7.04
N ALA A 33 20.48 4.98 6.07
CA ALA A 33 21.12 4.15 5.07
C ALA A 33 22.12 3.17 5.71
N LEU A 34 22.94 3.67 6.63
CA LEU A 34 23.87 2.85 7.40
C LEU A 34 23.14 1.81 8.26
N GLY A 35 22.11 2.26 9.00
CA GLY A 35 21.35 1.41 9.90
C GLY A 35 20.59 0.31 9.15
N PHE A 36 19.92 0.63 8.04
CA PHE A 36 19.22 -0.39 7.23
C PHE A 36 20.18 -1.33 6.52
N GLY A 37 21.36 -0.85 6.09
CA GLY A 37 22.40 -1.74 5.57
C GLY A 37 22.88 -2.75 6.60
N VAL A 38 23.16 -2.32 7.84
CA VAL A 38 23.52 -3.21 8.95
C VAL A 38 22.37 -4.16 9.28
N ALA A 39 21.17 -3.64 9.43
CA ALA A 39 19.99 -4.43 9.79
C ALA A 39 19.58 -5.46 8.70
N SER A 40 19.95 -5.22 7.43
CA SER A 40 19.72 -6.18 6.33
C SER A 40 20.69 -7.38 6.37
N GLY A 41 21.74 -7.33 7.20
CA GLY A 41 22.78 -8.32 7.25
C GLY A 41 23.92 -8.16 6.22
N LEU A 42 23.82 -7.19 5.28
CA LEU A 42 24.87 -6.93 4.29
C LEU A 42 25.88 -5.85 4.72
N GLY A 43 25.61 -5.17 5.84
CA GLY A 43 26.50 -4.18 6.42
C GLY A 43 26.22 -2.75 5.93
N ALA A 44 26.81 -1.79 6.63
CA ALA A 44 26.59 -0.35 6.41
C ALA A 44 27.03 0.12 5.00
N ALA A 45 28.09 -0.49 4.46
CA ALA A 45 28.57 -0.17 3.09
C ALA A 45 27.51 -0.48 2.03
N ALA A 46 26.81 -1.62 2.14
CA ALA A 46 25.75 -1.99 1.21
C ALA A 46 24.57 -1.02 1.28
N GLY A 47 24.18 -0.58 2.49
CA GLY A 47 23.15 0.43 2.65
C GLY A 47 23.51 1.77 2.03
N LEU A 48 24.76 2.20 2.18
CA LEU A 48 25.26 3.45 1.59
C LEU A 48 25.36 3.35 0.06
N ALA A 49 25.86 2.21 -0.46
CA ALA A 49 25.89 1.94 -1.90
C ALA A 49 24.47 2.01 -2.50
N THR A 50 23.49 1.43 -1.81
CA THR A 50 22.08 1.51 -2.24
C THR A 50 21.57 2.96 -2.27
N ALA A 51 21.83 3.74 -1.23
CA ALA A 51 21.36 5.12 -1.17
C ALA A 51 21.98 6.00 -2.28
N ILE A 52 23.23 5.72 -2.65
CA ILE A 52 23.94 6.43 -3.73
C ILE A 52 23.44 5.96 -5.10
N VAL A 53 23.54 4.66 -5.40
CA VAL A 53 23.27 4.12 -6.74
C VAL A 53 21.77 4.16 -7.04
N ALA A 54 20.95 3.55 -6.18
CA ALA A 54 19.50 3.54 -6.39
C ALA A 54 18.92 4.95 -6.28
N GLY A 55 19.39 5.77 -5.33
CA GLY A 55 18.97 7.16 -5.19
C GLY A 55 19.21 7.98 -6.46
N THR A 56 20.40 7.83 -7.08
CA THR A 56 20.74 8.49 -8.35
C THR A 56 19.83 8.00 -9.49
N LEU A 57 19.71 6.69 -9.66
CA LEU A 57 18.97 6.11 -10.79
C LEU A 57 17.47 6.39 -10.69
N ALA A 58 16.89 6.24 -9.50
CA ALA A 58 15.49 6.57 -9.28
C ALA A 58 15.21 8.06 -9.46
N ALA A 59 16.13 8.97 -9.05
CA ALA A 59 16.00 10.39 -9.30
C ALA A 59 15.99 10.72 -10.81
N VAL A 60 16.78 10.02 -11.62
CA VAL A 60 16.89 10.26 -13.06
C VAL A 60 15.73 9.64 -13.83
N PHE A 61 15.39 8.38 -13.56
CA PHE A 61 14.44 7.60 -14.35
C PHE A 61 13.03 7.50 -13.75
N GLY A 62 12.86 7.77 -12.46
CA GLY A 62 11.59 7.66 -11.74
C GLY A 62 10.48 8.58 -12.26
N GLY A 63 9.26 8.33 -11.85
CA GLY A 63 8.06 9.08 -12.25
C GLY A 63 7.76 10.30 -11.39
N SER A 64 8.29 10.35 -10.16
CA SER A 64 8.12 11.47 -9.23
C SER A 64 9.34 12.41 -9.26
N SER A 65 9.09 13.72 -9.22
CA SER A 65 10.15 14.73 -9.16
C SER A 65 10.67 15.01 -7.74
N LEU A 66 9.95 14.56 -6.72
CA LEU A 66 10.22 14.90 -5.32
C LEU A 66 10.66 13.71 -4.47
N GLN A 67 10.56 12.51 -5.02
CA GLN A 67 10.78 11.28 -4.29
C GLN A 67 12.26 11.00 -4.05
N VAL A 68 12.56 10.39 -2.88
CA VAL A 68 13.93 10.01 -2.50
C VAL A 68 13.96 8.50 -2.24
N SER A 69 14.73 7.78 -3.07
CA SER A 69 14.89 6.33 -3.02
C SER A 69 16.17 5.91 -2.29
N GLY A 70 16.22 4.65 -1.86
CA GLY A 70 17.36 4.03 -1.19
C GLY A 70 16.90 2.87 -0.30
N PRO A 71 17.74 2.39 0.64
CA PRO A 71 17.35 1.30 1.53
C PRO A 71 16.24 1.75 2.49
N THR A 72 15.27 0.88 2.77
CA THR A 72 14.14 1.14 3.69
C THR A 72 14.02 0.05 4.74
N GLY A 73 13.31 0.38 5.84
CA GLY A 73 13.07 -0.56 6.91
C GLY A 73 12.21 -1.75 6.47
N ALA A 74 11.20 -1.52 5.65
CA ALA A 74 10.36 -2.59 5.13
C ALA A 74 11.17 -3.56 4.26
N MET A 75 12.05 -3.02 3.40
CA MET A 75 12.94 -3.84 2.60
C MET A 75 13.86 -4.69 3.49
N THR A 76 14.42 -4.11 4.55
CA THR A 76 15.28 -4.83 5.51
C THR A 76 14.56 -6.04 6.13
N VAL A 77 13.30 -5.89 6.48
CA VAL A 77 12.49 -6.98 7.07
C VAL A 77 12.41 -8.20 6.13
N VAL A 78 12.22 -7.96 4.83
CA VAL A 78 12.16 -9.03 3.82
C VAL A 78 13.53 -9.64 3.55
N LEU A 79 14.60 -8.85 3.66
CA LEU A 79 15.96 -9.30 3.31
C LEU A 79 16.59 -10.19 4.36
N VAL A 80 16.29 -10.00 5.66
CA VAL A 80 16.89 -10.80 6.74
C VAL A 80 16.71 -12.31 6.56
N PRO A 81 15.51 -12.86 6.31
CA PRO A 81 15.34 -14.28 6.05
C PRO A 81 16.04 -14.74 4.76
N ILE A 82 16.15 -13.87 3.75
CA ILE A 82 16.85 -14.19 2.48
C ILE A 82 18.35 -14.31 2.73
N VAL A 83 18.94 -13.39 3.52
CA VAL A 83 20.36 -13.48 3.91
C VAL A 83 20.61 -14.77 4.69
N ALA A 84 19.73 -15.11 5.63
CA ALA A 84 19.88 -16.31 6.45
C ALA A 84 19.83 -17.61 5.63
N ALA A 85 18.99 -17.66 4.58
CA ALA A 85 18.81 -18.84 3.76
C ALA A 85 19.80 -18.94 2.59
N PHE A 86 20.14 -17.82 1.94
CA PHE A 86 20.87 -17.79 0.68
C PHE A 86 22.14 -16.91 0.73
N GLY A 87 22.46 -16.38 1.90
CA GLY A 87 23.61 -15.50 2.06
C GLY A 87 23.50 -14.13 1.35
N PRO A 88 24.56 -13.32 1.39
CA PRO A 88 24.60 -12.01 0.74
C PRO A 88 24.38 -12.06 -0.77
N GLY A 89 24.94 -13.05 -1.47
CA GLY A 89 24.76 -13.25 -2.91
C GLY A 89 23.31 -13.48 -3.30
N GLY A 90 22.56 -14.22 -2.48
CA GLY A 90 21.12 -14.43 -2.67
C GLY A 90 20.32 -13.12 -2.63
N VAL A 91 20.64 -12.22 -1.71
CA VAL A 91 19.98 -10.88 -1.64
C VAL A 91 20.25 -10.04 -2.88
N LEU A 92 21.51 -10.03 -3.36
CA LEU A 92 21.87 -9.28 -4.56
C LEU A 92 21.15 -9.84 -5.80
N THR A 93 21.07 -11.17 -5.91
CA THR A 93 20.33 -11.86 -7.00
C THR A 93 18.83 -11.54 -6.91
N VAL A 94 18.22 -11.59 -5.72
CA VAL A 94 16.83 -11.20 -5.50
C VAL A 94 16.60 -9.75 -5.91
N GLY A 95 17.51 -8.84 -5.59
CA GLY A 95 17.43 -7.43 -5.99
C GLY A 95 17.40 -7.26 -7.50
N LEU A 96 18.30 -7.95 -8.21
CA LEU A 96 18.35 -7.94 -9.67
C LEU A 96 17.06 -8.49 -10.28
N LEU A 97 16.59 -9.66 -9.82
CA LEU A 97 15.35 -10.26 -10.31
C LEU A 97 14.14 -9.37 -10.01
N ALA A 98 14.06 -8.78 -8.82
CA ALA A 98 13.02 -7.83 -8.45
C ALA A 98 13.02 -6.61 -9.36
N GLY A 99 14.20 -6.08 -9.69
CA GLY A 99 14.36 -5.00 -10.66
C GLY A 99 13.80 -5.35 -12.04
N VAL A 100 14.09 -6.56 -12.55
CA VAL A 100 13.54 -7.06 -13.82
C VAL A 100 12.01 -7.17 -13.75
N LEU A 101 11.47 -7.68 -12.64
CA LEU A 101 10.02 -7.76 -12.43
C LEU A 101 9.37 -6.37 -12.40
N LEU A 102 9.99 -5.38 -11.74
CA LEU A 102 9.51 -4.00 -11.73
C LEU A 102 9.49 -3.38 -13.14
N LEU A 103 10.52 -3.65 -13.95
CA LEU A 103 10.55 -3.22 -15.35
C LEU A 103 9.41 -3.87 -16.15
N ALA A 104 9.14 -5.15 -15.93
CA ALA A 104 8.01 -5.85 -16.56
C ALA A 104 6.66 -5.24 -16.13
N LEU A 105 6.47 -4.93 -14.85
CA LEU A 105 5.28 -4.25 -14.34
C LEU A 105 5.10 -2.85 -14.93
N ALA A 106 6.19 -2.09 -15.10
CA ALA A 106 6.18 -0.77 -15.73
C ALA A 106 5.72 -0.85 -17.20
N VAL A 107 6.27 -1.79 -17.96
CA VAL A 107 5.89 -2.02 -19.38
C VAL A 107 4.44 -2.50 -19.48
N ALA A 108 3.99 -3.36 -18.56
CA ALA A 108 2.60 -3.81 -18.45
C ALA A 108 1.63 -2.71 -17.95
N ARG A 109 2.15 -1.53 -17.59
CA ARG A 109 1.38 -0.41 -17.03
C ARG A 109 0.61 -0.78 -15.77
N ALA A 110 1.24 -1.58 -14.91
CA ALA A 110 0.64 -2.07 -13.69
C ALA A 110 0.57 -1.02 -12.57
N GLY A 111 1.37 0.05 -12.64
CA GLY A 111 1.42 1.10 -11.61
C GLY A 111 0.07 1.76 -11.34
N ARG A 112 -0.77 1.90 -12.36
CA ARG A 112 -2.13 2.46 -12.24
C ARG A 112 -3.07 1.68 -11.31
N TYR A 113 -2.80 0.40 -11.05
CA TYR A 113 -3.65 -0.43 -10.18
C TYR A 113 -3.39 -0.18 -8.70
N MET A 114 -2.30 0.48 -8.35
CA MET A 114 -1.96 0.84 -6.95
C MET A 114 -3.06 1.65 -6.25
N ARG A 115 -3.80 2.48 -6.99
CA ARG A 115 -4.94 3.26 -6.48
C ARG A 115 -6.06 2.42 -5.86
N TYR A 116 -6.08 1.11 -6.11
CA TYR A 116 -7.08 0.20 -5.57
C TYR A 116 -6.67 -0.45 -4.23
N VAL A 117 -5.46 -0.17 -3.75
CA VAL A 117 -5.02 -0.69 -2.44
C VAL A 117 -5.71 0.11 -1.33
N PRO A 118 -6.49 -0.53 -0.46
CA PRO A 118 -7.22 0.16 0.60
C PRO A 118 -6.29 0.74 1.68
N ALA A 119 -6.60 1.94 2.18
CA ALA A 119 -5.82 2.59 3.23
C ALA A 119 -5.63 1.72 4.50
N PRO A 120 -6.63 0.96 5.00
CA PRO A 120 -6.43 0.08 6.15
C PRO A 120 -5.36 -1.00 5.96
N VAL A 121 -5.18 -1.50 4.72
CA VAL A 121 -4.11 -2.47 4.39
C VAL A 121 -2.76 -1.80 4.50
N VAL A 122 -2.61 -0.59 3.94
CA VAL A 122 -1.36 0.18 3.97
C VAL A 122 -0.96 0.55 5.39
N GLU A 123 -1.90 1.09 6.18
CA GLU A 123 -1.63 1.49 7.56
C GLU A 123 -1.34 0.28 8.46
N GLY A 124 -2.08 -0.83 8.30
CA GLY A 124 -1.82 -2.07 9.02
C GLY A 124 -0.44 -2.64 8.70
N PHE A 125 -0.08 -2.65 7.43
CA PHE A 125 1.23 -3.04 6.94
C PHE A 125 2.36 -2.17 7.52
N THR A 126 2.21 -0.83 7.48
CA THR A 126 3.19 0.11 8.04
C THR A 126 3.35 -0.08 9.56
N LEU A 127 2.26 -0.30 10.28
CA LEU A 127 2.28 -0.60 11.71
C LEU A 127 3.02 -1.91 12.02
N GLY A 128 2.74 -2.96 11.25
CA GLY A 128 3.43 -4.24 11.37
C GLY A 128 4.92 -4.13 11.10
N ILE A 129 5.32 -3.44 10.02
CA ILE A 129 6.74 -3.18 9.70
C ILE A 129 7.43 -2.40 10.83
N ALA A 130 6.80 -1.35 11.35
CA ALA A 130 7.36 -0.56 12.44
C ALA A 130 7.64 -1.44 13.68
N ALA A 131 6.71 -2.34 14.01
CA ALA A 131 6.89 -3.30 15.10
C ALA A 131 8.05 -4.28 14.81
N VAL A 132 8.13 -4.84 13.60
CA VAL A 132 9.22 -5.75 13.22
C VAL A 132 10.57 -5.05 13.26
N ILE A 133 10.69 -3.82 12.71
CA ILE A 133 11.93 -3.03 12.78
C ILE A 133 12.34 -2.81 14.25
N ALA A 134 11.39 -2.38 15.09
CA ALA A 134 11.68 -2.16 16.50
C ALA A 134 12.21 -3.44 17.19
N LEU A 135 11.57 -4.58 16.97
CA LEU A 135 12.00 -5.85 17.53
C LEU A 135 13.36 -6.30 17.02
N GLN A 136 13.64 -6.12 15.72
CA GLN A 136 14.95 -6.45 15.13
C GLN A 136 16.10 -5.61 15.69
N GLN A 137 15.82 -4.39 16.16
CA GLN A 137 16.86 -3.53 16.73
C GLN A 137 17.16 -3.80 18.21
N ILE A 138 16.35 -4.58 18.89
CA ILE A 138 16.55 -4.88 20.33
C ILE A 138 17.91 -5.48 20.61
N PRO A 139 18.42 -6.52 19.92
CA PRO A 139 19.75 -7.07 20.22
C PRO A 139 20.87 -6.03 20.09
N ALA A 140 20.89 -5.25 19.01
CA ALA A 140 21.89 -4.21 18.81
C ALA A 140 21.78 -3.06 19.82
N ALA A 141 20.56 -2.68 20.23
CA ALA A 141 20.32 -1.69 21.28
C ALA A 141 20.77 -2.18 22.65
N LEU A 142 20.68 -3.47 22.91
CA LEU A 142 21.19 -4.11 24.13
C LEU A 142 22.70 -4.41 24.08
N GLY A 143 23.34 -4.25 22.91
CA GLY A 143 24.75 -4.54 22.72
C GLY A 143 25.10 -6.03 22.73
N VAL A 144 24.13 -6.89 22.43
CA VAL A 144 24.30 -8.36 22.39
C VAL A 144 24.23 -8.88 20.96
N PRO A 145 24.86 -10.03 20.67
CA PRO A 145 24.71 -10.68 19.36
C PRO A 145 23.22 -10.99 19.08
N THR A 146 22.85 -10.95 17.80
CA THR A 146 21.50 -11.34 17.39
C THR A 146 21.34 -12.85 17.62
N PRO A 147 20.37 -13.31 18.44
CA PRO A 147 20.14 -14.72 18.65
C PRO A 147 19.73 -15.44 17.35
N ASP A 148 20.14 -16.70 17.22
CA ASP A 148 19.74 -17.55 16.10
C ASP A 148 18.23 -17.87 16.15
N GLY A 149 17.55 -17.73 15.02
CA GLY A 149 16.11 -18.04 14.87
C GLY A 149 15.41 -17.18 13.84
N HIS A 150 14.32 -17.72 13.28
CA HIS A 150 13.54 -17.03 12.25
C HIS A 150 12.49 -16.05 12.85
N ASN A 151 12.12 -16.23 14.11
CA ASN A 151 11.06 -15.43 14.73
C ASN A 151 11.64 -14.21 15.44
N VAL A 152 11.34 -13.03 14.93
CA VAL A 152 11.84 -11.73 15.43
C VAL A 152 11.44 -11.47 16.87
N VAL A 153 10.21 -11.85 17.27
CA VAL A 153 9.71 -11.69 18.65
C VAL A 153 10.52 -12.56 19.62
N VAL A 154 10.73 -13.82 19.24
CA VAL A 154 11.53 -14.78 20.07
C VAL A 154 12.96 -14.28 20.21
N ASN A 155 13.58 -13.80 19.13
CA ASN A 155 14.94 -13.26 19.14
C ASN A 155 15.04 -12.02 20.03
N ALA A 156 14.07 -11.12 19.96
CA ALA A 156 14.01 -9.95 20.84
C ALA A 156 13.92 -10.36 22.33
N VAL A 157 13.07 -11.33 22.66
CA VAL A 157 12.93 -11.82 24.05
C VAL A 157 14.22 -12.50 24.54
N ARG A 158 14.83 -13.36 23.71
CA ARG A 158 16.11 -14.03 24.05
C ARG A 158 17.25 -13.03 24.26
N ALA A 159 17.27 -11.93 23.50
CA ALA A 159 18.29 -10.89 23.66
C ALA A 159 18.33 -10.29 25.07
N PHE A 160 17.17 -10.12 25.73
CA PHE A 160 17.13 -9.65 27.13
C PHE A 160 17.79 -10.62 28.11
N GLY A 161 17.76 -11.92 27.83
CA GLY A 161 18.42 -12.96 28.66
C GLY A 161 19.93 -13.08 28.43
N SER A 162 20.49 -12.42 27.41
CA SER A 162 21.91 -12.56 27.02
C SER A 162 22.87 -11.61 27.75
N GLY A 163 22.42 -10.91 28.80
CA GLY A 163 23.24 -9.97 29.57
C GLY A 163 23.43 -8.62 28.87
N PRO A 164 22.44 -7.73 28.91
CA PRO A 164 22.50 -6.40 28.26
C PRO A 164 23.71 -5.59 28.69
N ALA A 165 24.43 -5.01 27.72
CA ALA A 165 25.54 -4.10 27.97
C ALA A 165 25.02 -2.69 28.29
N LEU A 166 25.14 -2.25 29.54
CA LEU A 166 24.65 -0.95 29.99
C LEU A 166 25.08 0.24 29.10
N PRO A 167 26.35 0.32 28.61
CA PRO A 167 26.76 1.40 27.71
C PRO A 167 25.99 1.41 26.39
N ALA A 168 25.66 0.25 25.81
CA ALA A 168 24.88 0.14 24.59
C ALA A 168 23.44 0.60 24.81
N VAL A 169 22.82 0.14 25.89
CA VAL A 169 21.45 0.55 26.29
C VAL A 169 21.37 2.06 26.50
N ALA A 170 22.35 2.64 27.22
CA ALA A 170 22.40 4.09 27.45
C ALA A 170 22.54 4.89 26.17
N LEU A 171 23.42 4.45 25.23
CA LEU A 171 23.59 5.09 23.92
C LEU A 171 22.31 4.97 23.07
N ALA A 172 21.74 3.79 22.92
CA ALA A 172 20.54 3.59 22.15
C ALA A 172 19.35 4.37 22.73
N GLY A 173 19.12 4.29 24.03
CA GLY A 173 18.07 5.04 24.75
C GLY A 173 18.25 6.55 24.64
N GLY A 174 19.48 7.05 24.82
CA GLY A 174 19.82 8.47 24.66
C GLY A 174 19.52 8.98 23.25
N VAL A 175 19.86 8.21 22.21
CA VAL A 175 19.55 8.54 20.82
C VAL A 175 18.04 8.57 20.59
N VAL A 176 17.29 7.58 21.08
CA VAL A 176 15.80 7.56 21.00
C VAL A 176 15.21 8.82 21.63
N VAL A 177 15.63 9.16 22.85
CA VAL A 177 15.15 10.34 23.58
C VAL A 177 15.46 11.62 22.79
N VAL A 178 16.70 11.80 22.34
CA VAL A 178 17.11 13.00 21.58
C VAL A 178 16.30 13.12 20.28
N MET A 179 16.09 12.03 19.56
CA MET A 179 15.33 12.06 18.31
C MET A 179 13.84 12.36 18.53
N LEU A 180 13.20 11.71 19.52
CA LEU A 180 11.76 11.89 19.76
C LEU A 180 11.47 13.25 20.41
N ALA A 181 12.25 13.66 21.41
CA ALA A 181 12.10 14.96 22.06
C ALA A 181 12.45 16.11 21.09
N GLY A 182 13.53 15.96 20.34
CA GLY A 182 13.99 16.94 19.35
C GLY A 182 12.96 17.16 18.22
N ALA A 183 12.36 16.08 17.73
CA ALA A 183 11.32 16.16 16.71
C ALA A 183 10.06 16.91 17.20
N ARG A 184 9.77 16.87 18.51
CA ARG A 184 8.66 17.64 19.10
C ARG A 184 9.03 19.11 19.33
N TRP A 185 10.30 19.39 19.65
CA TRP A 185 10.74 20.75 19.98
C TRP A 185 10.99 21.59 18.75
N LYS A 186 11.81 21.09 17.79
CA LYS A 186 12.15 21.79 16.54
C LYS A 186 12.21 20.81 15.38
N PRO A 187 11.08 20.50 14.72
CA PRO A 187 11.01 19.49 13.67
C PRO A 187 11.86 19.81 12.42
N ALA A 188 12.31 21.07 12.25
CA ALA A 188 13.20 21.48 11.17
C ALA A 188 14.66 21.03 11.37
N ILE A 189 15.08 20.70 12.60
CA ILE A 189 16.45 20.30 12.90
C ILE A 189 16.60 18.79 12.66
N PRO A 190 17.65 18.34 11.94
CA PRO A 190 17.91 16.92 11.69
C PRO A 190 18.51 16.22 12.93
N PHE A 191 17.70 16.01 13.95
CA PHE A 191 18.16 15.40 15.21
C PHE A 191 18.75 13.99 15.04
N SER A 192 18.48 13.29 13.95
CA SER A 192 19.09 11.99 13.66
C SER A 192 20.61 12.09 13.51
N LEU A 193 21.11 13.08 12.75
CA LEU A 193 22.55 13.29 12.61
C LEU A 193 23.17 13.77 13.92
N LEU A 194 22.53 14.72 14.62
CA LEU A 194 23.02 15.23 15.90
C LEU A 194 23.12 14.11 16.94
N ALA A 195 22.11 13.24 17.02
CA ALA A 195 22.11 12.11 17.93
C ALA A 195 23.22 11.10 17.59
N VAL A 196 23.45 10.82 16.31
CA VAL A 196 24.56 9.95 15.87
C VAL A 196 25.92 10.58 16.19
N ALA A 197 26.10 11.86 15.87
CA ALA A 197 27.36 12.55 16.15
C ALA A 197 27.64 12.62 17.66
N ALA A 198 26.63 12.97 18.47
CA ALA A 198 26.76 13.03 19.93
C ALA A 198 27.00 11.64 20.53
N GLY A 199 26.22 10.62 20.12
CA GLY A 199 26.40 9.25 20.61
C GLY A 199 27.77 8.66 20.24
N THR A 200 28.27 8.96 19.04
CA THR A 200 29.62 8.56 18.60
C THR A 200 30.68 9.28 19.41
N ALA A 201 30.55 10.60 19.60
CA ALA A 201 31.48 11.37 20.42
C ALA A 201 31.53 10.87 21.88
N VAL A 202 30.37 10.59 22.47
CA VAL A 202 30.28 9.98 23.81
C VAL A 202 31.03 8.64 23.84
N ALA A 203 30.79 7.76 22.88
CA ALA A 203 31.44 6.45 22.84
C ALA A 203 32.98 6.55 22.65
N GLU A 204 33.46 7.55 21.91
CA GLU A 204 34.89 7.78 21.71
C GLU A 204 35.56 8.42 22.94
N ILE A 205 34.96 9.49 23.50
CA ILE A 205 35.51 10.21 24.65
C ILE A 205 35.65 9.31 25.89
N TRP A 206 34.61 8.50 26.14
CA TRP A 206 34.63 7.57 27.28
C TRP A 206 35.14 6.17 26.93
N SER A 207 35.68 5.97 25.72
CA SER A 207 36.23 4.68 25.23
C SER A 207 35.29 3.49 25.53
N LEU A 208 33.97 3.69 25.28
CA LEU A 208 32.98 2.69 25.61
C LEU A 208 33.19 1.38 24.84
N PRO A 209 33.12 0.22 25.51
CA PRO A 209 33.28 -1.10 24.88
C PRO A 209 31.98 -1.51 24.14
N VAL A 210 31.70 -0.86 23.02
CA VAL A 210 30.51 -1.13 22.21
C VAL A 210 30.91 -1.48 20.78
N PRO A 211 30.19 -2.41 20.12
CA PRO A 211 30.43 -2.73 18.71
C PRO A 211 30.22 -1.51 17.82
N ARG A 212 31.07 -1.37 16.81
CA ARG A 212 31.08 -0.26 15.85
C ARG A 212 30.85 -0.78 14.44
N ILE A 213 30.50 0.09 13.49
CA ILE A 213 30.34 -0.24 12.07
C ILE A 213 31.61 -0.91 11.52
N GLY A 214 32.78 -0.41 11.91
CA GLY A 214 34.06 -0.89 11.39
C GLY A 214 34.50 -0.18 10.11
N ALA A 215 35.48 -0.74 9.41
CA ALA A 215 36.05 -0.13 8.22
C ALA A 215 35.03 -0.07 7.07
N LEU A 216 34.80 1.12 6.53
CA LEU A 216 33.98 1.35 5.35
C LEU A 216 34.89 1.60 4.14
N PRO A 217 34.56 1.05 2.95
CA PRO A 217 35.27 1.41 1.74
C PRO A 217 35.05 2.88 1.41
N ALA A 218 36.10 3.54 0.99
CA ALA A 218 36.02 4.96 0.56
C ALA A 218 35.34 5.13 -0.82
N LEU A 219 35.24 4.06 -1.60
CA LEU A 219 34.66 4.07 -2.93
C LEU A 219 33.64 2.92 -3.06
N LEU A 220 32.69 3.10 -3.96
CA LEU A 220 31.81 2.00 -4.37
C LEU A 220 32.66 0.85 -4.94
N PRO A 221 32.35 -0.41 -4.65
CA PRO A 221 33.01 -1.53 -5.27
C PRO A 221 32.82 -1.48 -6.80
N ALA A 222 33.77 -2.05 -7.53
CA ALA A 222 33.64 -2.21 -8.97
C ALA A 222 32.40 -3.05 -9.29
N PRO A 223 31.63 -2.72 -10.35
CA PRO A 223 30.44 -3.47 -10.70
C PRO A 223 30.79 -4.92 -11.03
N SER A 224 30.08 -5.85 -10.41
CA SER A 224 30.34 -7.29 -10.55
C SER A 224 29.02 -8.06 -10.61
N LEU A 225 29.02 -9.19 -11.33
CA LEU A 225 27.95 -10.19 -11.36
C LEU A 225 28.37 -11.48 -10.64
N SER A 226 29.49 -11.48 -9.91
CA SER A 226 30.03 -12.66 -9.23
C SER A 226 29.09 -13.26 -8.16
N PHE A 227 28.09 -12.51 -7.75
CA PHE A 227 27.06 -12.94 -6.81
C PHE A 227 25.95 -13.80 -7.46
N LEU A 228 25.88 -13.82 -8.80
CA LEU A 228 24.81 -14.49 -9.53
C LEU A 228 25.04 -16.00 -9.54
N ASP A 229 24.18 -16.71 -8.84
CA ASP A 229 24.09 -18.17 -8.86
C ASP A 229 22.90 -18.57 -9.75
N LEU A 230 23.21 -19.16 -10.92
CA LEU A 230 22.20 -19.56 -11.90
C LEU A 230 21.38 -20.77 -11.42
N ASP A 231 21.98 -21.64 -10.61
CA ASP A 231 21.31 -22.83 -10.09
C ASP A 231 20.27 -22.47 -9.01
N ALA A 232 20.50 -21.38 -8.29
CA ALA A 232 19.59 -20.89 -7.26
C ALA A 232 18.43 -20.01 -7.79
N LEU A 233 18.42 -19.63 -9.08
CA LEU A 233 17.45 -18.67 -9.63
C LEU A 233 15.98 -19.04 -9.37
N TRP A 234 15.63 -20.31 -9.52
CA TRP A 234 14.26 -20.76 -9.31
C TRP A 234 13.80 -20.67 -7.85
N SER A 235 14.70 -20.94 -6.91
CA SER A 235 14.42 -20.83 -5.47
C SER A 235 14.38 -19.37 -5.00
N LEU A 236 15.04 -18.45 -5.72
CA LEU A 236 15.08 -17.03 -5.42
C LEU A 236 13.93 -16.25 -6.10
N LEU A 237 13.17 -16.86 -7.01
CA LEU A 237 12.06 -16.19 -7.69
C LEU A 237 10.90 -15.78 -6.75
N PRO A 238 10.41 -16.64 -5.82
CA PRO A 238 9.38 -16.21 -4.88
C PRO A 238 9.81 -15.02 -4.00
N PRO A 239 11.00 -15.01 -3.35
CA PRO A 239 11.47 -13.82 -2.64
C PRO A 239 11.68 -12.61 -3.56
N ALA A 240 12.06 -12.79 -4.83
CA ALA A 240 12.18 -11.67 -5.78
C ALA A 240 10.81 -11.04 -6.11
N VAL A 241 9.77 -11.86 -6.28
CA VAL A 241 8.40 -11.37 -6.43
C VAL A 241 7.96 -10.57 -5.19
N ALA A 242 8.31 -11.07 -4.00
CA ALA A 242 8.05 -10.40 -2.74
C ALA A 242 8.70 -9.01 -2.67
N VAL A 243 9.99 -8.94 -2.99
CA VAL A 243 10.76 -7.70 -3.00
C VAL A 243 10.24 -6.74 -4.08
N ALA A 244 9.90 -7.24 -5.28
CA ALA A 244 9.32 -6.42 -6.35
C ALA A 244 7.96 -5.83 -5.97
N ALA A 245 7.08 -6.64 -5.38
CA ALA A 245 5.78 -6.18 -4.91
C ALA A 245 5.91 -5.11 -3.83
N LEU A 246 6.80 -5.33 -2.85
CA LEU A 246 7.09 -4.35 -1.80
C LEU A 246 7.66 -3.06 -2.37
N ALA A 247 8.64 -3.14 -3.26
CA ALA A 247 9.25 -1.98 -3.89
C ALA A 247 8.23 -1.18 -4.71
N ALA A 248 7.34 -1.85 -5.45
CA ALA A 248 6.24 -1.20 -6.16
C ALA A 248 5.28 -0.48 -5.21
N LEU A 249 4.82 -1.17 -4.16
CA LEU A 249 3.90 -0.63 -3.16
C LEU A 249 4.49 0.60 -2.46
N GLU A 250 5.66 0.49 -1.85
CA GLU A 250 6.29 1.58 -1.12
C GLU A 250 6.59 2.78 -2.01
N SER A 251 7.11 2.55 -3.23
CA SER A 251 7.47 3.63 -4.13
C SER A 251 6.24 4.39 -4.61
N LEU A 252 5.17 3.70 -5.02
CA LEU A 252 3.94 4.35 -5.47
C LEU A 252 3.19 5.05 -4.32
N LEU A 253 3.22 4.49 -3.10
CA LEU A 253 2.71 5.17 -1.91
C LEU A 253 3.51 6.42 -1.58
N SER A 254 4.84 6.33 -1.59
CA SER A 254 5.71 7.48 -1.34
C SER A 254 5.49 8.59 -2.38
N ALA A 255 5.31 8.24 -3.66
CA ALA A 255 4.99 9.18 -4.72
C ALA A 255 3.61 9.84 -4.51
N THR A 256 2.61 9.07 -4.10
CA THR A 256 1.28 9.59 -3.79
C THR A 256 1.30 10.57 -2.60
N VAL A 257 2.09 10.26 -1.56
CA VAL A 257 2.30 11.18 -0.43
C VAL A 257 2.99 12.46 -0.89
N ALA A 258 4.00 12.38 -1.75
CA ALA A 258 4.66 13.54 -2.32
C ALA A 258 3.69 14.43 -3.11
N ASP A 259 2.83 13.83 -3.93
CA ASP A 259 1.77 14.53 -4.67
C ASP A 259 0.81 15.26 -3.72
N GLY A 260 0.39 14.61 -2.64
CA GLY A 260 -0.49 15.19 -1.63
C GLY A 260 0.14 16.35 -0.84
N MET A 261 1.48 16.38 -0.75
CA MET A 261 2.23 17.44 -0.05
C MET A 261 2.66 18.58 -0.97
N SER A 262 2.54 18.43 -2.29
CA SER A 262 2.98 19.40 -3.30
C SER A 262 1.80 19.99 -4.06
N VAL A 263 1.96 21.22 -4.56
CA VAL A 263 0.97 21.87 -5.41
C VAL A 263 1.37 21.67 -6.87
N ASN A 264 0.44 21.18 -7.70
CA ASN A 264 0.61 21.03 -9.16
C ASN A 264 1.67 20.01 -9.62
N GLN A 265 2.10 19.09 -8.76
CA GLN A 265 2.94 17.98 -9.18
C GLN A 265 2.17 16.67 -9.05
N ARG A 266 2.26 15.84 -10.07
CA ARG A 266 1.73 14.47 -10.06
C ARG A 266 2.76 13.53 -10.64
N HIS A 267 2.94 12.40 -9.99
CA HIS A 267 3.84 11.36 -10.46
C HIS A 267 3.21 10.56 -11.60
N ASP A 268 4.07 9.98 -12.45
CA ASP A 268 3.69 8.93 -13.39
C ASP A 268 4.00 7.57 -12.74
N PRO A 269 2.97 6.77 -12.38
CA PRO A 269 3.17 5.52 -11.65
C PRO A 269 3.93 4.46 -12.45
N ASP A 270 3.76 4.40 -13.76
CA ASP A 270 4.44 3.40 -14.60
C ASP A 270 5.90 3.78 -14.79
N ARG A 271 6.19 5.08 -14.97
CA ARG A 271 7.56 5.60 -15.01
C ARG A 271 8.26 5.45 -13.65
N GLU A 272 7.52 5.55 -12.54
CA GLU A 272 8.07 5.31 -11.21
C GLU A 272 8.54 3.87 -11.06
N LEU A 273 7.71 2.90 -11.44
CA LEU A 273 8.11 1.49 -11.45
C LEU A 273 9.32 1.23 -12.36
N PHE A 274 9.41 1.92 -13.51
CA PHE A 274 10.55 1.80 -14.40
C PHE A 274 11.84 2.31 -13.73
N GLY A 275 11.81 3.48 -13.09
CA GLY A 275 12.97 4.03 -12.38
C GLY A 275 13.43 3.14 -11.23
N GLN A 276 12.49 2.61 -10.44
CA GLN A 276 12.78 1.66 -9.37
C GLN A 276 13.31 0.33 -9.93
N GLY A 277 12.80 -0.11 -11.08
CA GLY A 277 13.28 -1.30 -11.77
C GLY A 277 14.75 -1.16 -12.19
N ILE A 278 15.11 -0.07 -12.88
CA ILE A 278 16.52 0.22 -13.25
C ILE A 278 17.38 0.30 -12.00
N ALA A 279 16.93 1.00 -10.97
CA ALA A 279 17.66 1.12 -9.72
C ALA A 279 17.96 -0.25 -9.11
N ASN A 280 16.99 -1.15 -9.04
CA ASN A 280 17.13 -2.48 -8.45
C ASN A 280 17.92 -3.46 -9.32
N VAL A 281 17.97 -3.27 -10.64
CA VAL A 281 18.85 -4.06 -11.53
C VAL A 281 20.31 -3.66 -11.34
N ILE A 282 20.59 -2.36 -11.20
CA ILE A 282 21.98 -1.84 -11.20
C ILE A 282 22.59 -1.85 -9.79
N THR A 283 21.82 -1.56 -8.75
CA THR A 283 22.32 -1.46 -7.37
C THR A 283 23.06 -2.72 -6.87
N PRO A 284 22.59 -3.94 -7.12
CA PRO A 284 23.29 -5.18 -6.74
C PRO A 284 24.68 -5.33 -7.35
N LEU A 285 24.91 -4.76 -8.55
CA LEU A 285 26.23 -4.81 -9.19
C LEU A 285 27.31 -4.10 -8.36
N PHE A 286 26.90 -3.12 -7.56
CA PHE A 286 27.76 -2.37 -6.64
C PHE A 286 27.65 -2.86 -5.18
N GLY A 287 27.14 -4.08 -4.97
CA GLY A 287 26.98 -4.67 -3.64
C GLY A 287 25.90 -4.01 -2.78
N GLY A 288 25.01 -3.22 -3.37
CA GLY A 288 23.91 -2.56 -2.67
C GLY A 288 22.68 -3.49 -2.52
N VAL A 289 21.93 -3.30 -1.45
CA VAL A 289 20.67 -4.04 -1.20
C VAL A 289 19.53 -3.51 -2.08
N PRO A 290 18.46 -4.30 -2.29
CA PRO A 290 17.25 -3.80 -2.94
C PRO A 290 16.73 -2.51 -2.35
N ALA A 291 16.28 -1.62 -3.22
CA ALA A 291 15.87 -0.26 -2.90
C ALA A 291 14.38 -0.02 -3.18
N THR A 292 13.85 0.95 -2.48
CA THR A 292 12.54 1.54 -2.76
C THR A 292 12.54 3.00 -2.34
N ALA A 293 11.48 3.73 -2.67
CA ALA A 293 11.34 5.09 -2.17
C ALA A 293 10.86 5.10 -0.72
N ALA A 294 11.38 6.03 0.05
CA ALA A 294 11.04 6.17 1.46
C ALA A 294 10.13 7.36 1.71
N ILE A 295 8.92 7.12 2.22
CA ILE A 295 7.93 8.16 2.55
C ILE A 295 8.54 9.23 3.46
N ALA A 296 9.23 8.84 4.52
CA ALA A 296 9.83 9.78 5.48
C ALA A 296 10.88 10.69 4.85
N ARG A 297 11.77 10.15 4.00
CA ARG A 297 12.79 10.94 3.29
C ARG A 297 12.16 11.86 2.25
N THR A 298 11.18 11.36 1.52
CA THR A 298 10.39 12.13 0.55
C THR A 298 9.65 13.28 1.22
N ALA A 299 9.02 13.05 2.37
CA ALA A 299 8.37 14.09 3.15
C ALA A 299 9.36 15.17 3.65
N VAL A 300 10.58 14.79 4.08
CA VAL A 300 11.63 15.74 4.42
C VAL A 300 12.03 16.55 3.19
N ASN A 301 12.20 15.92 2.03
CA ASN A 301 12.55 16.59 0.78
C ASN A 301 11.55 17.69 0.43
N VAL A 302 10.26 17.35 0.42
CA VAL A 302 9.19 18.31 0.12
C VAL A 302 9.14 19.43 1.15
N ARG A 303 9.19 19.13 2.45
CA ARG A 303 9.18 20.13 3.53
C ARG A 303 10.40 21.04 3.51
N SER A 304 11.53 20.57 2.99
CA SER A 304 12.75 21.36 2.82
C SER A 304 12.70 22.26 1.59
N GLY A 305 11.60 22.25 0.83
CA GLY A 305 11.36 23.12 -0.30
C GLY A 305 11.86 22.57 -1.64
N ALA A 306 12.02 21.25 -1.77
CA ALA A 306 12.32 20.63 -3.05
C ALA A 306 11.21 20.88 -4.07
N THR A 307 11.62 21.22 -5.29
CA THR A 307 10.72 21.48 -6.41
C THR A 307 11.01 20.61 -7.63
N SER A 308 12.16 19.94 -7.64
CA SER A 308 12.61 19.13 -8.77
C SER A 308 13.42 17.90 -8.34
N ARG A 309 13.73 17.04 -9.32
CA ARG A 309 14.59 15.85 -9.20
C ARG A 309 16.02 16.18 -8.74
N LEU A 310 16.45 17.44 -8.91
CA LEU A 310 17.79 17.89 -8.51
C LEU A 310 18.01 17.66 -7.01
N ALA A 311 16.99 17.83 -6.17
CA ALA A 311 17.12 17.60 -4.73
C ALA A 311 17.50 16.14 -4.41
N ALA A 312 16.85 15.17 -5.05
CA ALA A 312 17.17 13.75 -4.86
C ALA A 312 18.55 13.39 -5.44
N LEU A 313 18.96 14.01 -6.54
CA LEU A 313 20.30 13.82 -7.09
C LEU A 313 21.38 14.41 -6.17
N VAL A 314 21.19 15.62 -5.66
CA VAL A 314 22.09 16.26 -4.68
C VAL A 314 22.20 15.41 -3.42
N HIS A 315 21.10 14.84 -2.93
CA HIS A 315 21.12 13.90 -1.82
C HIS A 315 22.07 12.72 -2.09
N ALA A 316 21.94 12.05 -3.24
CA ALA A 316 22.77 10.89 -3.59
C ALA A 316 24.26 11.27 -3.76
N VAL A 317 24.54 12.39 -4.42
CA VAL A 317 25.91 12.92 -4.59
C VAL A 317 26.51 13.29 -3.24
N THR A 318 25.75 13.91 -2.35
CA THR A 318 26.23 14.26 -1.00
C THR A 318 26.60 13.00 -0.20
N LEU A 319 25.82 11.93 -0.28
CA LEU A 319 26.16 10.66 0.35
C LEU A 319 27.44 10.04 -0.25
N ALA A 320 27.63 10.15 -1.57
CA ALA A 320 28.86 9.69 -2.21
C ALA A 320 30.08 10.51 -1.74
N VAL A 321 29.96 11.84 -1.60
CA VAL A 321 31.00 12.68 -1.05
C VAL A 321 31.31 12.33 0.41
N ILE A 322 30.30 12.07 1.23
CA ILE A 322 30.49 11.65 2.62
C ILE A 322 31.19 10.27 2.66
N MET A 323 30.83 9.32 1.80
CA MET A 323 31.50 8.03 1.69
C MET A 323 32.98 8.20 1.35
N LEU A 324 33.31 9.07 0.39
CA LEU A 324 34.66 9.33 -0.05
C LEU A 324 35.50 10.03 1.03
N ALA A 325 34.96 11.08 1.66
CA ALA A 325 35.71 11.95 2.53
C ALA A 325 35.69 11.57 4.01
N ALA A 326 34.60 10.92 4.48
CA ALA A 326 34.33 10.70 5.89
C ALA A 326 34.18 9.21 6.28
N ALA A 327 34.49 8.25 5.41
CA ALA A 327 34.39 6.82 5.70
C ALA A 327 35.04 6.41 7.04
N PRO A 328 36.28 6.89 7.40
CA PRO A 328 36.89 6.54 8.69
C PRO A 328 36.10 7.06 9.90
N VAL A 329 35.45 8.19 9.79
CA VAL A 329 34.63 8.79 10.86
C VAL A 329 33.33 8.02 11.00
N VAL A 330 32.68 7.72 9.88
CA VAL A 330 31.44 6.94 9.84
C VAL A 330 31.66 5.53 10.39
N GLY A 331 32.80 4.92 10.11
CA GLY A 331 33.18 3.61 10.64
C GLY A 331 33.26 3.52 12.18
N ARG A 332 33.43 4.65 12.87
CA ARG A 332 33.45 4.72 14.34
C ARG A 332 32.07 4.73 14.99
N VAL A 333 31.01 4.90 14.23
CA VAL A 333 29.63 4.96 14.75
C VAL A 333 29.28 3.64 15.44
N PRO A 334 28.83 3.67 16.72
CA PRO A 334 28.40 2.46 17.43
C PRO A 334 27.12 1.87 16.83
N LEU A 335 27.03 0.54 16.77
CA LEU A 335 25.81 -0.16 16.30
C LEU A 335 24.59 0.15 17.18
N ALA A 336 24.79 0.31 18.50
CA ALA A 336 23.75 0.72 19.43
C ALA A 336 23.15 2.11 19.10
N VAL A 337 23.98 3.05 18.62
CA VAL A 337 23.52 4.36 18.16
C VAL A 337 22.62 4.24 16.93
N LEU A 338 23.01 3.40 15.95
CA LEU A 338 22.19 3.14 14.77
C LEU A 338 20.88 2.44 15.16
N ALA A 339 20.94 1.47 16.08
CA ALA A 339 19.75 0.82 16.62
C ALA A 339 18.79 1.84 17.27
N GLY A 340 19.30 2.80 18.04
CA GLY A 340 18.52 3.90 18.59
C GLY A 340 17.84 4.76 17.52
N VAL A 341 18.57 5.07 16.42
CA VAL A 341 18.00 5.80 15.27
C VAL A 341 16.87 5.01 14.62
N LEU A 342 17.05 3.70 14.40
CA LEU A 342 16.02 2.85 13.78
C LEU A 342 14.83 2.63 14.71
N LEU A 343 15.02 2.49 16.02
CA LEU A 343 13.94 2.44 17.01
C LEU A 343 13.10 3.73 17.00
N ALA A 344 13.75 4.89 17.05
CA ALA A 344 13.06 6.17 16.98
C ALA A 344 12.31 6.35 15.65
N THR A 345 12.90 5.86 14.56
CA THR A 345 12.27 5.87 13.23
C THR A 345 11.05 4.96 13.18
N ALA A 346 11.13 3.74 13.73
CA ALA A 346 10.01 2.82 13.83
C ALA A 346 8.81 3.44 14.57
N VAL A 347 9.08 4.11 15.70
CA VAL A 347 8.03 4.84 16.44
C VAL A 347 7.40 5.95 15.60
N ARG A 348 8.20 6.67 14.81
CA ARG A 348 7.73 7.78 13.97
C ARG A 348 7.03 7.33 12.68
N MET A 349 7.23 6.09 12.25
CA MET A 349 6.52 5.51 11.11
C MET A 349 5.04 5.30 11.41
N VAL A 350 4.67 5.12 12.68
CA VAL A 350 3.28 4.91 13.08
C VAL A 350 2.53 6.23 13.11
N GLU A 351 1.66 6.44 12.13
CA GLU A 351 0.75 7.58 12.10
C GLU A 351 -0.46 7.35 13.01
N VAL A 352 -0.25 7.59 14.32
CA VAL A 352 -1.28 7.35 15.36
C VAL A 352 -2.62 8.03 15.02
N GLY A 353 -2.58 9.18 14.32
CA GLY A 353 -3.79 9.89 13.84
C GLY A 353 -4.59 9.04 12.86
N SER A 354 -3.96 8.60 11.77
CA SER A 354 -4.56 7.78 10.72
C SER A 354 -5.07 6.45 11.28
N VAL A 355 -4.25 5.76 12.08
CA VAL A 355 -4.63 4.50 12.73
C VAL A 355 -5.87 4.69 13.62
N ARG A 356 -5.92 5.76 14.43
CA ARG A 356 -7.06 6.05 15.30
C ARG A 356 -8.34 6.34 14.51
N VAL A 357 -8.23 7.08 13.41
CA VAL A 357 -9.37 7.36 12.53
C VAL A 357 -9.92 6.07 11.94
N LEU A 358 -9.06 5.23 11.35
CA LEU A 358 -9.47 3.96 10.73
C LEU A 358 -10.07 2.99 11.74
N MET A 359 -9.48 2.88 12.94
CA MET A 359 -10.00 2.02 14.01
C MET A 359 -11.39 2.43 14.52
N ARG A 360 -11.77 3.72 14.36
CA ARG A 360 -13.05 4.25 14.84
C ARG A 360 -14.08 4.46 13.76
N ALA A 361 -13.66 4.62 12.51
CA ALA A 361 -14.55 4.93 11.39
C ALA A 361 -15.48 3.76 11.04
N ASN A 362 -14.92 2.55 10.95
CA ASN A 362 -15.65 1.37 10.50
C ASN A 362 -15.03 0.10 11.10
N ARG A 363 -15.88 -0.84 11.55
CA ARG A 363 -15.40 -2.14 12.06
C ARG A 363 -14.65 -2.95 11.00
N SER A 364 -15.04 -2.86 9.74
CA SER A 364 -14.35 -3.54 8.63
C SER A 364 -12.93 -3.03 8.46
N ASP A 365 -12.73 -1.72 8.50
CA ASP A 365 -11.41 -1.09 8.38
C ASP A 365 -10.52 -1.45 9.57
N ALA A 366 -11.08 -1.45 10.78
CA ALA A 366 -10.36 -1.86 11.98
C ALA A 366 -9.90 -3.33 11.91
N VAL A 367 -10.76 -4.23 11.41
CA VAL A 367 -10.41 -5.65 11.22
C VAL A 367 -9.30 -5.81 10.18
N VAL A 368 -9.41 -5.15 9.02
CA VAL A 368 -8.39 -5.20 7.97
C VAL A 368 -7.05 -4.68 8.47
N LEU A 369 -7.04 -3.51 9.12
CA LEU A 369 -5.83 -2.90 9.67
C LEU A 369 -5.16 -3.83 10.69
N THR A 370 -5.93 -4.31 11.69
CA THR A 370 -5.40 -5.17 12.75
C THR A 370 -4.89 -6.50 12.19
N LEU A 371 -5.67 -7.12 11.30
CA LEU A 371 -5.29 -8.39 10.68
C LEU A 371 -4.01 -8.25 9.85
N THR A 372 -3.91 -7.18 9.04
CA THR A 372 -2.71 -6.91 8.24
C THR A 372 -1.49 -6.67 9.13
N ALA A 373 -1.64 -5.89 10.22
CA ALA A 373 -0.55 -5.63 11.16
C ALA A 373 -0.07 -6.91 11.87
N VAL A 374 -1.00 -7.73 12.36
CA VAL A 374 -0.69 -9.00 13.02
C VAL A 374 -0.07 -10.00 12.03
N ALA A 375 -0.63 -10.09 10.82
CA ALA A 375 -0.08 -10.96 9.77
C ALA A 375 1.34 -10.55 9.37
N THR A 376 1.63 -9.23 9.30
CA THR A 376 2.99 -8.71 9.02
C THR A 376 3.99 -9.12 10.11
N LEU A 377 3.55 -9.19 11.36
CA LEU A 377 4.40 -9.57 12.49
C LEU A 377 4.58 -11.09 12.60
N ALA A 378 3.54 -11.87 12.30
CA ALA A 378 3.48 -13.32 12.51
C ALA A 378 3.90 -14.15 11.31
N LEU A 379 3.69 -13.65 10.11
CA LEU A 379 3.97 -14.29 8.82
C LEU A 379 5.08 -13.53 8.08
N ASP A 380 5.11 -13.70 6.78
CA ASP A 380 5.92 -12.85 5.91
C ASP A 380 5.12 -11.64 5.39
N LEU A 381 5.85 -10.63 4.98
CA LEU A 381 5.33 -9.32 4.59
C LEU A 381 4.38 -9.39 3.39
N VAL A 382 4.67 -10.24 2.41
CA VAL A 382 3.88 -10.37 1.17
C VAL A 382 2.57 -11.08 1.46
N THR A 383 2.64 -12.18 2.20
CA THR A 383 1.45 -12.90 2.67
C THR A 383 0.52 -11.98 3.47
N ALA A 384 1.09 -11.12 4.34
CA ALA A 384 0.30 -10.16 5.11
C ALA A 384 -0.48 -9.18 4.22
N VAL A 385 0.16 -8.61 3.19
CA VAL A 385 -0.50 -7.71 2.24
C VAL A 385 -1.58 -8.44 1.44
N ILE A 386 -1.29 -9.66 0.95
CA ILE A 386 -2.26 -10.46 0.21
C ILE A 386 -3.48 -10.76 1.10
N VAL A 387 -3.27 -11.22 2.33
CA VAL A 387 -4.35 -11.49 3.28
C VAL A 387 -5.16 -10.23 3.56
N GLY A 388 -4.49 -9.11 3.83
CA GLY A 388 -5.13 -7.81 4.04
C GLY A 388 -5.99 -7.38 2.85
N LEU A 389 -5.46 -7.52 1.63
CA LEU A 389 -6.16 -7.14 0.39
C LEU A 389 -7.37 -8.05 0.11
N VAL A 390 -7.22 -9.36 0.30
CA VAL A 390 -8.30 -10.34 0.14
C VAL A 390 -9.43 -10.07 1.13
N VAL A 391 -9.10 -9.88 2.41
CA VAL A 391 -10.10 -9.58 3.45
C VAL A 391 -10.76 -8.22 3.21
N ALA A 392 -9.99 -7.19 2.85
CA ALA A 392 -10.55 -5.87 2.51
C ALA A 392 -11.51 -5.97 1.31
N GLY A 393 -11.12 -6.68 0.25
CA GLY A 393 -11.95 -6.92 -0.92
C GLY A 393 -13.24 -7.68 -0.58
N ALA A 394 -13.15 -8.74 0.23
CA ALA A 394 -14.31 -9.51 0.67
C ALA A 394 -15.28 -8.66 1.52
N LEU A 395 -14.76 -7.85 2.44
CA LEU A 395 -15.58 -6.98 3.28
C LEU A 395 -16.21 -5.83 2.47
N ALA A 396 -15.48 -5.24 1.50
CA ALA A 396 -16.02 -4.24 0.59
C ALA A 396 -17.14 -4.82 -0.28
N LEU A 397 -16.92 -6.02 -0.86
CA LEU A 397 -17.93 -6.72 -1.63
C LEU A 397 -19.19 -7.02 -0.81
N ARG A 398 -19.01 -7.49 0.44
CA ARG A 398 -20.11 -7.70 1.38
C ARG A 398 -20.86 -6.41 1.70
N ALA A 399 -20.16 -5.29 1.88
CA ALA A 399 -20.79 -3.99 2.13
C ALA A 399 -21.62 -3.54 0.93
N VAL A 400 -21.10 -3.68 -0.28
CA VAL A 400 -21.80 -3.38 -1.54
C VAL A 400 -23.02 -4.31 -1.71
N ALA A 401 -22.88 -5.61 -1.43
CA ALA A 401 -24.02 -6.55 -1.50
C ALA A 401 -25.13 -6.20 -0.50
N ARG A 402 -24.78 -5.68 0.68
CA ARG A 402 -25.75 -5.25 1.69
C ARG A 402 -26.45 -3.93 1.36
N SER A 403 -25.94 -3.13 0.44
CA SER A 403 -26.58 -1.88 0.00
C SER A 403 -27.74 -2.13 -0.96
N ALA A 404 -27.85 -3.33 -1.53
CA ALA A 404 -29.01 -3.73 -2.33
C ALA A 404 -30.26 -3.85 -1.45
N ARG A 405 -31.35 -3.18 -1.83
CA ARG A 405 -32.62 -3.14 -1.11
C ARG A 405 -33.79 -3.25 -2.08
N ILE A 406 -34.88 -3.77 -1.55
CA ILE A 406 -36.19 -3.74 -2.17
C ILE A 406 -37.09 -2.94 -1.23
N ASP A 407 -37.62 -1.85 -1.72
CA ASP A 407 -38.57 -1.03 -0.98
C ASP A 407 -39.92 -1.05 -1.72
N GLU A 408 -41.00 -1.32 -0.99
CA GLU A 408 -42.35 -1.15 -1.52
C GLU A 408 -42.64 0.33 -1.72
N GLU A 409 -43.17 0.67 -2.87
CA GLU A 409 -43.43 2.05 -3.23
C GLU A 409 -44.91 2.22 -3.55
N PRO A 410 -45.62 3.16 -2.90
CA PRO A 410 -47.04 3.42 -3.20
C PRO A 410 -47.22 3.76 -4.68
N LEU A 411 -48.32 3.31 -5.27
CA LEU A 411 -48.70 3.72 -6.61
C LEU A 411 -48.97 5.24 -6.58
N GLU A 412 -48.33 6.00 -7.45
CA GLU A 412 -48.59 7.42 -7.58
C GLU A 412 -50.02 7.62 -8.18
N PRO A 413 -50.79 8.59 -7.68
CA PRO A 413 -52.08 8.95 -8.29
C PRO A 413 -51.85 9.38 -9.75
N GLY A 414 -52.48 8.63 -10.69
CA GLY A 414 -52.44 8.96 -12.13
C GLY A 414 -53.75 9.60 -12.59
N ASP A 415 -54.04 9.53 -13.89
CA ASP A 415 -55.26 10.02 -14.52
C ASP A 415 -56.45 9.08 -14.29
N HIS A 416 -56.66 8.58 -13.04
CA HIS A 416 -57.74 7.69 -12.67
C HIS A 416 -58.46 8.23 -11.43
N THR A 417 -59.74 7.81 -11.25
CA THR A 417 -60.55 8.20 -10.09
C THR A 417 -60.00 7.59 -8.80
N LEU A 418 -60.34 8.14 -7.64
CA LEU A 418 -59.90 7.64 -6.34
C LEU A 418 -60.38 6.18 -6.12
N GLU A 419 -61.57 5.84 -6.56
CA GLU A 419 -62.13 4.45 -6.46
C GLU A 419 -61.33 3.47 -7.33
N GLU A 420 -60.93 3.87 -8.54
CA GLU A 420 -60.09 3.04 -9.42
C GLU A 420 -58.66 2.95 -8.86
N HIS A 421 -58.16 4.00 -8.21
CA HIS A 421 -56.85 3.94 -7.54
C HIS A 421 -56.84 2.93 -6.38
N GLU A 422 -57.90 2.89 -5.55
CA GLU A 422 -58.01 1.92 -4.48
C GLU A 422 -58.10 0.46 -5.00
N LEU A 423 -58.83 0.24 -6.09
CA LEU A 423 -58.90 -1.07 -6.77
C LEU A 423 -57.55 -1.48 -7.36
N LEU A 424 -56.84 -0.56 -8.00
CA LEU A 424 -55.51 -0.81 -8.54
C LEU A 424 -54.51 -1.15 -7.42
N ALA A 425 -54.57 -0.46 -6.28
CA ALA A 425 -53.73 -0.70 -5.13
C ALA A 425 -53.97 -2.05 -4.44
N GLN A 426 -55.16 -2.66 -4.61
CA GLN A 426 -55.47 -4.02 -4.12
C GLN A 426 -54.86 -5.11 -5.00
N HIS A 427 -54.58 -4.83 -6.29
CA HIS A 427 -54.16 -5.85 -7.26
C HIS A 427 -52.75 -5.64 -7.80
N ILE A 428 -52.20 -4.42 -7.66
CA ILE A 428 -50.87 -4.02 -8.18
C ILE A 428 -49.99 -3.53 -7.03
N VAL A 429 -48.81 -4.11 -6.88
CA VAL A 429 -47.76 -3.61 -5.96
C VAL A 429 -46.51 -3.25 -6.74
N ALA A 430 -45.97 -2.08 -6.45
CA ALA A 430 -44.70 -1.64 -7.04
C ALA A 430 -43.56 -1.77 -6.03
N TYR A 431 -42.49 -2.39 -6.45
CA TYR A 431 -41.25 -2.49 -5.68
C TYR A 431 -40.13 -1.74 -6.39
N ARG A 432 -39.41 -0.92 -5.65
CA ARG A 432 -38.21 -0.27 -6.13
C ARG A 432 -36.98 -1.06 -5.75
N LEU A 433 -36.16 -1.38 -6.75
CA LEU A 433 -34.89 -2.03 -6.61
C LEU A 433 -33.79 -0.98 -6.54
N ASP A 434 -33.16 -0.87 -5.39
CA ASP A 434 -32.03 0.04 -5.16
C ASP A 434 -30.71 -0.72 -5.01
N GLY A 435 -29.66 -0.23 -5.68
CA GLY A 435 -28.30 -0.75 -5.55
C GLY A 435 -27.89 -1.74 -6.65
N PRO A 436 -26.79 -2.47 -6.46
CA PRO A 436 -26.27 -3.40 -7.44
C PRO A 436 -26.96 -4.76 -7.38
N LEU A 437 -27.32 -5.31 -8.54
CA LEU A 437 -27.88 -6.64 -8.70
C LEU A 437 -26.81 -7.58 -9.31
N PHE A 438 -25.98 -8.19 -8.47
CA PHE A 438 -24.87 -9.07 -8.87
C PHE A 438 -24.79 -10.30 -7.95
N PHE A 439 -23.90 -11.25 -8.26
CA PHE A 439 -23.84 -12.57 -7.61
C PHE A 439 -23.91 -12.53 -6.07
N ALA A 440 -23.31 -11.54 -5.41
CA ALA A 440 -23.29 -11.46 -3.95
C ALA A 440 -24.60 -10.91 -3.33
N ALA A 441 -25.40 -10.14 -4.10
CA ALA A 441 -26.67 -9.55 -3.65
C ALA A 441 -27.89 -10.33 -4.17
N ALA A 442 -27.75 -11.01 -5.30
CA ALA A 442 -28.85 -11.62 -6.05
C ALA A 442 -29.66 -12.65 -5.24
N HIS A 443 -29.01 -13.46 -4.40
CA HIS A 443 -29.71 -14.48 -3.61
C HIS A 443 -30.65 -13.89 -2.54
N ARG A 444 -30.25 -12.80 -1.89
CA ARG A 444 -31.13 -12.07 -0.94
C ARG A 444 -32.36 -11.53 -1.66
N PHE A 445 -32.13 -10.99 -2.84
CA PHE A 445 -33.15 -10.43 -3.69
C PHE A 445 -34.24 -11.45 -4.05
N LEU A 446 -33.82 -12.67 -4.42
CA LEU A 446 -34.73 -13.77 -4.69
C LEU A 446 -35.62 -14.12 -3.49
N LEU A 447 -35.04 -14.15 -2.28
CA LEU A 447 -35.78 -14.47 -1.06
C LEU A 447 -36.85 -13.41 -0.75
N GLU A 448 -36.52 -12.14 -0.82
CA GLU A 448 -37.43 -11.03 -0.56
C GLU A 448 -38.57 -10.96 -1.59
N LEU A 449 -38.30 -11.23 -2.88
CA LEU A 449 -39.33 -11.30 -3.92
C LEU A 449 -40.30 -12.50 -3.78
N THR A 450 -39.82 -13.64 -3.25
CA THR A 450 -40.67 -14.82 -3.08
C THR A 450 -41.66 -14.73 -1.91
N GLU A 451 -41.48 -13.78 -1.00
CA GLU A 451 -42.40 -13.51 0.13
C GLU A 451 -43.53 -12.54 -0.22
N ILE A 452 -43.62 -12.06 -1.48
CA ILE A 452 -44.64 -11.12 -1.91
C ILE A 452 -46.05 -11.74 -1.77
N ALA A 453 -46.95 -10.95 -1.18
CA ALA A 453 -48.31 -11.31 -0.88
C ALA A 453 -49.18 -11.60 -2.14
N ALA A 454 -50.41 -12.08 -1.95
CA ALA A 454 -51.37 -12.46 -3.00
C ALA A 454 -51.87 -11.24 -3.79
N VAL A 455 -51.02 -10.72 -4.71
CA VAL A 455 -51.38 -9.70 -5.67
C VAL A 455 -51.38 -10.25 -7.09
N SER A 456 -52.11 -9.61 -8.01
CA SER A 456 -52.20 -10.05 -9.39
C SER A 456 -51.04 -9.58 -10.26
N VAL A 457 -50.50 -8.39 -9.97
CA VAL A 457 -49.39 -7.79 -10.74
C VAL A 457 -48.36 -7.17 -9.82
N VAL A 458 -47.09 -7.44 -10.12
CA VAL A 458 -45.93 -6.86 -9.46
C VAL A 458 -45.16 -6.01 -10.47
N ILE A 459 -44.88 -4.73 -10.14
CA ILE A 459 -44.06 -3.85 -10.93
C ILE A 459 -42.70 -3.66 -10.25
N LEU A 460 -41.62 -4.11 -10.89
CA LEU A 460 -40.26 -3.94 -10.40
C LEU A 460 -39.62 -2.70 -11.05
N ARG A 461 -39.40 -1.64 -10.27
CA ARG A 461 -38.75 -0.39 -10.74
C ARG A 461 -37.23 -0.56 -10.68
N MET A 462 -36.59 -0.60 -11.85
CA MET A 462 -35.14 -0.89 -12.03
C MET A 462 -34.29 0.37 -12.19
N SER A 463 -34.88 1.58 -12.15
CA SER A 463 -34.19 2.84 -12.45
C SER A 463 -32.99 3.12 -11.54
N ARG A 464 -32.97 2.58 -10.32
CA ARG A 464 -31.87 2.73 -9.35
C ARG A 464 -30.93 1.53 -9.26
N VAL A 465 -31.11 0.52 -10.11
CA VAL A 465 -30.13 -0.56 -10.24
C VAL A 465 -28.88 0.01 -10.89
N SER A 466 -27.78 0.04 -10.11
CA SER A 466 -26.53 0.67 -10.52
C SER A 466 -25.71 -0.21 -11.47
N THR A 467 -25.68 -1.53 -11.22
CA THR A 467 -24.97 -2.54 -12.02
C THR A 467 -25.73 -3.85 -11.96
N MET A 468 -25.67 -4.63 -13.04
CA MET A 468 -26.24 -5.98 -13.12
C MET A 468 -25.26 -6.88 -13.87
N ASP A 469 -24.91 -8.03 -13.28
CA ASP A 469 -24.10 -9.06 -13.93
C ASP A 469 -24.98 -10.22 -14.44
N GLY A 470 -24.37 -11.19 -15.11
CA GLY A 470 -25.09 -12.36 -15.62
C GLY A 470 -25.82 -13.14 -14.53
N THR A 471 -25.29 -13.19 -13.30
CA THR A 471 -25.96 -13.85 -12.15
C THR A 471 -27.20 -13.07 -11.74
N GLY A 472 -27.12 -11.74 -11.71
CA GLY A 472 -28.25 -10.85 -11.44
C GLY A 472 -29.39 -11.05 -12.43
N VAL A 473 -29.09 -11.17 -13.74
CA VAL A 473 -30.08 -11.47 -14.77
C VAL A 473 -30.75 -12.82 -14.55
N LEU A 474 -29.97 -13.89 -14.29
CA LEU A 474 -30.49 -15.23 -14.04
C LEU A 474 -31.42 -15.27 -12.81
N VAL A 475 -30.96 -14.66 -11.69
CA VAL A 475 -31.76 -14.62 -10.45
C VAL A 475 -33.06 -13.82 -10.64
N LEU A 476 -33.00 -12.72 -11.36
CA LEU A 476 -34.19 -11.92 -11.68
C LEU A 476 -35.17 -12.72 -12.54
N ARG A 477 -34.70 -13.42 -13.57
CA ARG A 477 -35.50 -14.31 -14.38
C ARG A 477 -36.15 -15.41 -13.54
N ASP A 478 -35.36 -16.11 -12.71
CA ASP A 478 -35.88 -17.16 -11.84
C ASP A 478 -36.96 -16.62 -10.85
N ALA A 479 -36.79 -15.38 -10.37
CA ALA A 479 -37.79 -14.72 -9.53
C ALA A 479 -39.09 -14.43 -10.30
N VAL A 480 -38.96 -13.91 -11.53
CA VAL A 480 -40.10 -13.66 -12.43
C VAL A 480 -40.83 -14.96 -12.73
N GLU A 481 -40.14 -16.00 -13.17
CA GLU A 481 -40.73 -17.32 -13.45
C GLU A 481 -41.48 -17.91 -12.24
N ARG A 482 -40.92 -17.80 -11.03
CA ARG A 482 -41.58 -18.28 -9.80
C ARG A 482 -42.84 -17.52 -9.46
N LEU A 483 -42.85 -16.20 -9.64
CA LEU A 483 -44.06 -15.40 -9.42
C LEU A 483 -45.13 -15.68 -10.47
N GLU A 484 -44.74 -15.80 -11.74
CA GLU A 484 -45.67 -16.16 -12.83
C GLU A 484 -46.29 -17.55 -12.64
N HIS A 485 -45.53 -18.54 -12.17
CA HIS A 485 -46.08 -19.87 -11.78
C HIS A 485 -47.11 -19.79 -10.64
N ARG A 486 -47.06 -18.73 -9.84
CA ARG A 486 -48.07 -18.47 -8.77
C ARG A 486 -49.24 -17.61 -9.26
N GLY A 487 -49.29 -17.31 -10.55
CA GLY A 487 -50.34 -16.49 -11.17
C GLY A 487 -50.11 -14.97 -11.03
N VAL A 488 -48.92 -14.53 -10.61
CA VAL A 488 -48.57 -13.14 -10.46
C VAL A 488 -47.82 -12.66 -11.69
N THR A 489 -48.37 -11.67 -12.41
CA THR A 489 -47.67 -11.08 -13.57
C THR A 489 -46.60 -10.11 -13.12
N VAL A 490 -45.36 -10.23 -13.63
CA VAL A 490 -44.25 -9.36 -13.27
C VAL A 490 -43.87 -8.46 -14.44
N LEU A 491 -43.83 -7.15 -14.17
CA LEU A 491 -43.47 -6.12 -15.15
C LEU A 491 -42.24 -5.35 -14.67
N LEU A 492 -41.23 -5.20 -15.53
CA LEU A 492 -40.01 -4.43 -15.20
C LEU A 492 -40.10 -3.05 -15.83
N SER A 493 -39.92 -1.99 -15.02
CA SER A 493 -39.94 -0.60 -15.48
C SER A 493 -38.64 0.15 -15.22
N GLY A 494 -38.31 1.12 -16.07
CA GLY A 494 -37.14 1.97 -15.91
C GLY A 494 -35.82 1.26 -16.03
N VAL A 495 -35.76 0.19 -16.82
CA VAL A 495 -34.52 -0.58 -17.06
C VAL A 495 -33.57 0.25 -17.90
N ARG A 496 -32.30 0.36 -17.48
CA ARG A 496 -31.25 1.03 -18.26
C ARG A 496 -31.01 0.30 -19.58
N GLU A 497 -30.71 1.04 -20.65
CA GLU A 497 -30.51 0.49 -21.99
C GLU A 497 -29.44 -0.61 -22.04
N GLU A 498 -28.36 -0.47 -21.25
CA GLU A 498 -27.30 -1.47 -21.14
C GLU A 498 -27.77 -2.81 -20.58
N HIS A 499 -28.81 -2.84 -19.76
CA HIS A 499 -29.38 -4.04 -19.15
C HIS A 499 -30.60 -4.59 -19.89
N ARG A 500 -31.30 -3.72 -20.63
CA ARG A 500 -32.52 -4.06 -21.36
C ARG A 500 -32.31 -5.23 -22.31
N ARG A 501 -31.30 -5.16 -23.17
CA ARG A 501 -30.99 -6.21 -24.15
C ARG A 501 -30.76 -7.58 -23.49
N GLN A 502 -30.09 -7.59 -22.34
CA GLN A 502 -29.81 -8.84 -21.61
C GLN A 502 -31.09 -9.45 -21.06
N LEU A 503 -32.01 -8.63 -20.51
CA LEU A 503 -33.28 -9.09 -19.95
C LEU A 503 -34.24 -9.58 -21.03
N GLU A 504 -34.39 -8.84 -22.14
CA GLU A 504 -35.24 -9.19 -23.27
C GLU A 504 -34.81 -10.50 -23.93
N THR A 505 -33.49 -10.73 -24.07
CA THR A 505 -32.95 -12.01 -24.57
C THR A 505 -33.38 -13.21 -23.72
N HIS A 506 -33.67 -12.98 -22.43
CA HIS A 506 -34.11 -14.02 -21.48
C HIS A 506 -35.63 -14.03 -21.26
N GLY A 507 -36.42 -13.35 -22.14
CA GLY A 507 -37.88 -13.39 -22.15
C GLY A 507 -38.57 -12.52 -21.11
N VAL A 508 -37.83 -11.66 -20.39
CA VAL A 508 -38.39 -10.77 -19.38
C VAL A 508 -38.94 -9.49 -20.02
N ARG A 509 -40.20 -9.15 -19.76
CA ARG A 509 -40.85 -7.95 -20.32
C ARG A 509 -40.36 -6.69 -19.64
N THR A 510 -39.93 -5.71 -20.41
CA THR A 510 -39.43 -4.43 -19.93
C THR A 510 -40.25 -3.27 -20.48
N PHE A 511 -40.44 -2.23 -19.65
CA PHE A 511 -41.13 -0.99 -20.00
C PHE A 511 -40.20 0.21 -19.79
N ALA A 512 -40.34 1.23 -20.60
CA ALA A 512 -39.48 2.41 -20.53
C ALA A 512 -39.73 3.22 -19.26
N SER A 513 -40.97 3.27 -18.79
CA SER A 513 -41.38 4.03 -17.62
C SER A 513 -42.33 3.25 -16.71
N THR A 514 -42.44 3.67 -15.45
CA THR A 514 -43.41 3.08 -14.50
C THR A 514 -44.87 3.38 -14.90
N PRO A 515 -45.23 4.58 -15.37
CA PRO A 515 -46.58 4.82 -15.88
C PRO A 515 -47.00 3.88 -17.00
N GLU A 516 -46.11 3.61 -17.97
CA GLU A 516 -46.34 2.65 -19.05
C GLU A 516 -46.59 1.23 -18.54
N ALA A 517 -45.80 0.79 -17.53
CA ALA A 517 -46.01 -0.50 -16.87
C ALA A 517 -47.33 -0.56 -16.11
N ILE A 518 -47.77 0.51 -15.45
CA ILE A 518 -49.07 0.61 -14.76
C ILE A 518 -50.23 0.56 -15.77
N GLU A 519 -50.12 1.28 -16.89
CA GLU A 519 -51.14 1.24 -17.95
C GLU A 519 -51.30 -0.20 -18.50
N HIS A 520 -50.20 -0.87 -18.77
CA HIS A 520 -50.21 -2.25 -19.21
C HIS A 520 -50.81 -3.21 -18.15
N ALA A 521 -50.47 -3.02 -16.87
CA ALA A 521 -51.05 -3.78 -15.78
C ALA A 521 -52.58 -3.62 -15.67
N ARG A 522 -53.05 -2.37 -15.84
CA ARG A 522 -54.48 -2.01 -15.86
C ARG A 522 -55.24 -2.71 -17.01
N ASP A 523 -54.67 -2.73 -18.21
CA ASP A 523 -55.24 -3.43 -19.35
C ASP A 523 -55.32 -4.94 -19.12
N LEU A 524 -54.30 -5.51 -18.50
CA LEU A 524 -54.30 -6.94 -18.12
C LEU A 524 -55.43 -7.28 -17.13
N LEU A 525 -55.59 -6.47 -16.08
CA LEU A 525 -56.60 -6.68 -15.05
C LEU A 525 -58.02 -6.50 -15.62
N ARG A 526 -58.25 -5.57 -16.57
CA ARG A 526 -59.50 -5.44 -17.29
C ARG A 526 -59.83 -6.67 -18.17
N ARG A 527 -58.85 -7.17 -18.92
CA ARG A 527 -59.02 -8.38 -19.74
C ARG A 527 -59.32 -9.63 -18.92
N ASN A 528 -58.80 -9.69 -17.70
CA ASN A 528 -59.02 -10.81 -16.77
C ASN A 528 -60.35 -10.66 -15.97
N GLY A 529 -61.13 -9.58 -16.19
CA GLY A 529 -62.38 -9.32 -15.48
C GLY A 529 -62.20 -8.94 -14.00
N THR A 530 -61.01 -8.53 -13.59
CA THR A 530 -60.69 -8.13 -12.22
C THR A 530 -60.99 -6.64 -11.97
N LEU A 531 -60.95 -5.83 -13.03
CA LEU A 531 -61.35 -4.43 -13.04
C LEU A 531 -62.54 -4.25 -13.96
N PRO A 532 -63.47 -3.31 -13.62
CA PRO A 532 -64.63 -2.98 -14.49
C PRO A 532 -64.25 -2.35 -15.82
#